data_02b87425ee9a1ce1b13d323fc8cb666a
#
_entry.id   02b87425ee9a1ce1b13d323fc8cb666a
#
_cell.length_a   1.000
_cell.length_b   1.000
_cell.length_c   1.000
_cell.angle_alpha   90.00
_cell.angle_beta   90.00
_cell.angle_gamma   90.00
#
_symmetry.space_group_name_H-M   'P 1'
#
loop_
_entity.id
_entity.type
_entity.pdbx_description
1 polymer ?
#
loop_
_entity_poly.entity_id
_entity_poly.type
_entity_poly.pdbx_seq_one_letter_code
_entity_poly.pdbx_strand_id
1 'polypeptide(L)' 'MDDFYFAVGSDPCDVFVVVGDQWVPYKRCDTEEAAQAIVTGQNESRRYEDA' A
#
# COMPACT_ATOMS: atom_id res chain seq x y z
N MET A 1 9.65 10.12 -12.46
CA MET A 1 8.60 9.15 -12.44
C MET A 1 8.47 8.51 -11.08
N ASP A 2 7.29 8.47 -10.57
CA ASP A 2 7.08 8.02 -9.20
C ASP A 2 6.79 6.54 -9.15
N ASP A 3 7.82 5.78 -8.86
CA ASP A 3 7.65 4.35 -8.67
C ASP A 3 7.36 4.10 -7.20
N PHE A 4 6.11 3.97 -6.88
CA PHE A 4 5.74 3.64 -5.52
C PHE A 4 4.63 2.60 -5.54
N TYR A 5 4.51 1.88 -4.44
CA TYR A 5 3.45 0.88 -4.31
C TYR A 5 3.06 0.79 -2.84
N PHE A 6 1.92 0.17 -2.60
CA PHE A 6 1.43 0.00 -1.24
C PHE A 6 1.75 -1.40 -0.74
N ALA A 7 2.08 -1.51 0.53
CA ALA A 7 2.43 -2.79 1.13
C ALA A 7 2.10 -2.77 2.61
N VAL A 8 1.99 -3.95 3.20
CA VAL A 8 1.82 -4.06 4.65
C VAL A 8 3.18 -4.26 5.29
N GLY A 9 3.32 -3.76 6.50
CA GLY A 9 4.57 -3.90 7.24
C GLY A 9 4.64 -5.19 8.03
N SER A 10 5.51 -5.19 9.04
CA SER A 10 5.64 -6.33 9.94
C SER A 10 4.31 -6.65 10.61
N ASP A 11 3.56 -5.63 10.95
CA ASP A 11 2.20 -5.77 11.45
C ASP A 11 1.29 -5.71 10.23
N PRO A 12 0.54 -6.79 9.92
CA PRO A 12 -0.28 -6.81 8.72
C PRO A 12 -1.43 -5.80 8.71
N CYS A 13 -1.65 -5.12 9.82
CA CYS A 13 -2.66 -4.07 9.89
C CYS A 13 -2.11 -2.70 9.50
N ASP A 14 -0.81 -2.57 9.37
CA ASP A 14 -0.16 -1.31 9.03
C ASP A 14 0.08 -1.24 7.53
N VAL A 15 -0.48 -0.21 6.89
CA VAL A 15 -0.29 0.00 5.45
C VAL A 15 0.79 1.05 5.24
N PHE A 16 1.72 0.75 4.36
CA PHE A 16 2.83 1.64 4.03
C PHE A 16 2.83 1.94 2.55
N VAL A 17 3.36 3.10 2.21
CA VAL A 17 3.69 3.44 0.83
C VAL A 17 5.19 3.27 0.69
N VAL A 18 5.60 2.42 -0.24
CA VAL A 18 7.03 2.18 -0.47
C VAL A 18 7.45 3.03 -1.66
N VAL A 19 8.35 3.98 -1.40
CA VAL A 19 8.84 4.89 -2.42
C VAL A 19 10.34 4.72 -2.50
N GLY A 20 10.80 4.13 -3.58
CA GLY A 20 12.22 3.80 -3.71
C GLY A 20 12.62 2.86 -2.59
N ASP A 21 13.54 3.30 -1.76
CA ASP A 21 14.03 2.49 -0.63
C ASP A 21 13.34 2.84 0.68
N GLN A 22 12.37 3.73 0.66
CA GLN A 22 11.77 4.22 1.88
C GLN A 22 10.35 3.71 2.07
N TRP A 23 10.07 3.30 3.29
CA TRP A 23 8.73 2.88 3.70
C TRP A 23 8.11 4.00 4.51
N VAL A 24 7.05 4.58 3.98
CA VAL A 24 6.37 5.70 4.62
C VAL A 24 5.02 5.22 5.16
N PRO A 25 4.74 5.42 6.44
CA PRO A 25 3.45 5.00 6.99
C PRO A 25 2.31 5.73 6.31
N TYR A 26 1.31 4.98 5.89
CA TYR A 26 0.16 5.53 5.20
C TYR A 26 -1.07 5.50 6.10
N LYS A 27 -1.44 4.32 6.59
CA LYS A 27 -2.64 4.17 7.39
C LYS A 27 -2.56 2.90 8.21
N ARG A 28 -3.14 2.95 9.39
CA ARG A 28 -3.29 1.76 10.22
C ARG A 28 -4.74 1.33 10.23
N CYS A 29 -4.98 0.06 9.99
CA CYS A 29 -6.31 -0.50 9.92
C CYS A 29 -6.61 -1.33 11.16
N ASP A 30 -7.90 -1.57 11.40
CA ASP A 30 -8.32 -2.38 12.55
C ASP A 30 -8.11 -3.86 12.31
N THR A 31 -8.11 -4.29 11.04
CA THR A 31 -7.97 -5.69 10.70
C THR A 31 -7.00 -5.86 9.56
N GLU A 32 -6.44 -7.08 9.48
CA GLU A 32 -5.55 -7.44 8.40
C GLU A 32 -6.27 -7.41 7.06
N GLU A 33 -7.53 -7.83 7.07
CA GLU A 33 -8.33 -7.82 5.85
C GLU A 33 -8.50 -6.42 5.28
N ALA A 34 -8.74 -5.45 6.15
CA ALA A 34 -8.91 -4.08 5.72
C ALA A 34 -7.61 -3.53 5.12
N ALA A 35 -6.48 -3.85 5.73
CA ALA A 35 -5.19 -3.42 5.22
C ALA A 35 -4.92 -4.02 3.85
N GLN A 36 -5.20 -5.30 3.69
CA GLN A 36 -5.01 -5.98 2.41
C GLN A 36 -5.90 -5.39 1.33
N ALA A 37 -7.13 -5.06 1.69
CA ALA A 37 -8.05 -4.46 0.73
C ALA A 37 -7.53 -3.12 0.22
N ILE A 38 -6.97 -2.32 1.12
CA ILE A 38 -6.40 -1.04 0.74
C ILE A 38 -5.21 -1.24 -0.19
N VAL A 39 -4.31 -2.13 0.18
CA VAL A 39 -3.11 -2.39 -0.63
C VAL A 39 -3.50 -2.87 -2.03
N THR A 40 -4.38 -3.85 -2.09
CA THR A 40 -4.81 -4.40 -3.37
C THR A 40 -5.52 -3.34 -4.22
N GLY A 41 -6.45 -2.61 -3.60
CA GLY A 41 -7.22 -1.60 -4.33
C GLY A 41 -6.36 -0.48 -4.87
N GLN A 42 -5.43 0.01 -4.06
CA GLN A 42 -4.58 1.10 -4.50
C GLN A 42 -3.62 0.67 -5.60
N ASN A 43 -3.04 -0.51 -5.46
CA ASN A 43 -2.11 -1.00 -6.46
C ASN A 43 -2.82 -1.28 -7.78
N GLU A 44 -4.04 -1.80 -7.72
CA GLU A 44 -4.81 -2.05 -8.93
C GLU A 44 -5.24 -0.75 -9.61
N SER A 45 -5.63 0.26 -8.84
CA SER A 45 -5.99 1.56 -9.40
C SER A 45 -4.85 2.15 -10.20
N ARG A 46 -3.64 2.03 -9.67
CA ARG A 46 -2.48 2.57 -10.35
C ARG A 46 -2.21 1.83 -11.66
N ARG A 47 -2.47 0.54 -11.66
CA ARG A 47 -2.27 -0.26 -12.85
C ARG A 47 -3.19 0.20 -13.98
N TYR A 48 -4.40 0.57 -13.65
CA TYR A 48 -5.34 1.04 -14.65
C TYR A 48 -4.95 2.41 -15.18
N GLU A 49 -4.39 3.24 -14.33
CA GLU A 49 -3.99 4.58 -14.74
C GLU A 49 -2.83 4.54 -15.73
N ASP A 50 -2.01 3.52 -15.64
CA ASP A 50 -0.87 3.37 -16.52
C ASP A 50 -1.22 2.77 -17.87
N ALA A 51 -2.39 2.25 -18.03
CA ALA A 51 -2.80 1.55 -19.25
C ALA A 51 -3.18 2.48 -20.42
#